data_f484e3d3c3e4ec1772fedb98476260de
#
_entry.id   f484e3d3c3e4ec1772fedb98476260de
#
_cell.length_a   1.000
_cell.length_b   1.000
_cell.length_c   1.000
_cell.angle_alpha   90.00
_cell.angle_beta   90.00
_cell.angle_gamma   90.00
#
_symmetry.space_group_name_H-M   'P 1'
#
loop_
_entity.id
_entity.type
_entity.pdbx_description
1 polymer ?
#
loop_
_entity_poly.entity_id
_entity_poly.type
_entity_poly.pdbx_seq_one_letter_code
_entity_poly.pdbx_strand_id
1 'polypeptide(L)'
;MIMKKELKRRIITVIVGAVIMCMVSLVPEMVQAYASTNAVSEDAGIRAEYNGDSGVLTLDVSTNKAMIDFGLEDKKPWTNFNVIKVVVKPGVTHIGNNAFSGCTNLESVVIEGDEPLTIGRRAFYGCTSLKSVEFSKGTLSVGAYAFARCSSLKNVDMSGSQIYELGQFAFGECYSITDLKLSEYTKNLGDYCFQGCNRIKNIDIPDNLSSVGNCAFAGCELLEHLDFSERLTKLGDFCFIGCKNLQYVRLLRRPADADFGTGLFKEGNPTGTYLYTYEAGNNIYTPDSDENVIIRRAYRFDENSMNVSIPAKSYSYTGKPIKPVIKVTDNDGSVVNADAYDVTYSNNKNVGTAVIKITGKNENIGTLTMKFSIVQAACKLSVKKDGKQAAGTYTLLLNSRGTASMTLAATTSGNEKIRYTSSNENVLKVNDRGVITVTKTGTAKITICANNKTKSNYKPCSKTITVKVRKPQSIQVKSKKTQYNYKKGVKRSIGASAKGGVRLTYSSSNPKVISVANNGKITIK
;
A
#
# COMPACT_ATOMS: atom_id res chain seq x y z
N MET A 1 11.45 52.33 -15.29
CA MET A 1 10.33 51.54 -15.83
C MET A 1 9.98 50.33 -14.95
N ILE A 2 10.88 49.80 -14.18
CA ILE A 2 10.71 48.66 -13.29
C ILE A 2 9.86 49.01 -12.04
N MET A 3 10.09 50.15 -11.40
CA MET A 3 9.34 50.62 -10.22
C MET A 3 7.84 50.85 -10.47
N LYS A 4 7.42 51.21 -11.67
CA LYS A 4 5.97 51.37 -12.00
C LYS A 4 5.23 50.07 -12.15
N LYS A 5 5.93 48.95 -12.46
CA LYS A 5 5.33 47.61 -12.57
C LYS A 5 5.09 46.98 -11.20
N GLU A 6 6.00 47.25 -10.26
CA GLU A 6 5.90 46.74 -8.89
C GLU A 6 4.82 47.48 -8.07
N LEU A 7 4.72 48.79 -8.28
CA LEU A 7 3.68 49.58 -7.64
C LEU A 7 2.27 49.23 -8.16
N LYS A 8 2.13 48.89 -9.46
CA LYS A 8 0.86 48.39 -10.02
C LYS A 8 0.50 46.99 -9.47
N ARG A 9 1.46 46.09 -9.28
CA ARG A 9 1.21 44.80 -8.65
C ARG A 9 0.75 44.95 -7.21
N ARG A 10 1.39 45.78 -6.40
CA ARG A 10 0.99 46.03 -5.01
C ARG A 10 -0.37 46.70 -4.89
N ILE A 11 -0.70 47.63 -5.80
CA ILE A 11 -2.02 48.30 -5.84
C ILE A 11 -3.12 47.32 -6.24
N ILE A 12 -2.87 46.41 -7.20
CA ILE A 12 -3.85 45.38 -7.59
C ILE A 12 -4.05 44.36 -6.44
N THR A 13 -3.01 43.98 -5.72
CA THR A 13 -3.12 43.06 -4.57
C THR A 13 -3.87 43.70 -3.41
N VAL A 14 -3.68 45.01 -3.16
CA VAL A 14 -4.39 45.76 -2.11
C VAL A 14 -5.85 46.03 -2.51
N ILE A 15 -6.13 46.33 -3.76
CA ILE A 15 -7.51 46.56 -4.24
C ILE A 15 -8.30 45.24 -4.27
N VAL A 16 -7.71 44.13 -4.70
CA VAL A 16 -8.36 42.82 -4.64
C VAL A 16 -8.59 42.39 -3.20
N GLY A 17 -7.63 42.63 -2.30
CA GLY A 17 -7.78 42.37 -0.86
C GLY A 17 -8.87 43.23 -0.20
N ALA A 18 -8.97 44.52 -0.57
CA ALA A 18 -9.99 45.43 -0.04
C ALA A 18 -11.40 45.13 -0.59
N VAL A 19 -11.54 44.73 -1.87
CA VAL A 19 -12.83 44.32 -2.46
C VAL A 19 -13.31 43.00 -1.84
N ILE A 20 -12.39 42.06 -1.52
CA ILE A 20 -12.72 40.84 -0.80
C ILE A 20 -13.16 41.14 0.64
N MET A 21 -12.51 42.11 1.34
CA MET A 21 -12.92 42.49 2.69
C MET A 21 -14.29 43.19 2.72
N CYS A 22 -14.64 44.02 1.73
CA CYS A 22 -15.96 44.67 1.67
C CYS A 22 -17.09 43.70 1.30
N MET A 23 -16.84 42.61 0.57
CA MET A 23 -17.86 41.61 0.28
C MET A 23 -18.11 40.64 1.44
N VAL A 24 -17.12 40.43 2.33
CA VAL A 24 -17.24 39.57 3.50
C VAL A 24 -18.22 40.07 4.55
N SER A 25 -18.52 41.38 4.56
CA SER A 25 -19.47 41.97 5.50
C SER A 25 -20.95 41.87 5.11
N LEU A 26 -21.27 41.39 3.91
CA LEU A 26 -22.64 41.46 3.36
C LEU A 26 -23.37 40.12 3.20
N VAL A 27 -22.69 38.96 3.26
CA VAL A 27 -23.38 37.65 3.15
C VAL A 27 -22.65 36.56 3.93
N PRO A 28 -23.09 36.21 5.15
CA PRO A 28 -22.45 35.16 5.97
C PRO A 28 -22.38 33.75 5.32
N GLU A 29 -23.35 33.41 4.47
CA GLU A 29 -23.40 32.13 3.77
C GLU A 29 -22.44 32.01 2.59
N MET A 30 -22.09 33.14 1.95
CA MET A 30 -21.05 33.15 0.90
C MET A 30 -19.63 33.07 1.47
N VAL A 31 -19.41 33.48 2.71
CA VAL A 31 -18.10 33.39 3.38
C VAL A 31 -17.71 31.95 3.66
N GLN A 32 -18.69 31.08 3.92
CA GLN A 32 -18.45 29.66 4.12
C GLN A 32 -18.15 28.92 2.80
N ALA A 33 -18.71 29.40 1.68
CA ALA A 33 -18.41 28.88 0.34
C ALA A 33 -17.04 29.36 -0.21
N TYR A 34 -16.55 30.53 0.24
CA TYR A 34 -15.22 31.03 -0.15
C TYR A 34 -14.08 30.49 0.69
N ALA A 35 -14.36 29.94 1.87
CA ALA A 35 -13.37 29.22 2.70
C ALA A 35 -12.96 27.85 2.11
N SER A 36 -13.65 27.38 1.07
CA SER A 36 -13.30 26.16 0.31
C SER A 36 -12.35 26.45 -0.87
N THR A 37 -11.89 27.69 -1.05
CA THR A 37 -11.04 28.01 -2.20
C THR A 37 -9.60 27.58 -2.00
N ASN A 38 -9.05 26.95 -3.03
CA ASN A 38 -7.66 26.56 -3.16
C ASN A 38 -6.74 27.74 -2.82
N ALA A 39 -6.05 27.66 -1.70
CA ALA A 39 -5.04 28.64 -1.33
C ALA A 39 -3.68 28.15 -1.84
N VAL A 40 -2.95 29.05 -2.50
CA VAL A 40 -1.58 28.78 -2.97
C VAL A 40 -0.65 29.73 -2.24
N SER A 41 0.42 29.20 -1.64
CA SER A 41 1.48 29.97 -1.02
C SER A 41 2.84 29.51 -1.51
N GLU A 42 3.72 30.46 -1.79
CA GLU A 42 5.13 30.23 -2.07
C GLU A 42 6.04 30.73 -0.91
N ASP A 43 5.43 31.26 0.16
CA ASP A 43 6.15 31.84 1.29
C ASP A 43 6.94 30.80 2.10
N ALA A 44 6.62 29.51 1.93
CA ALA A 44 7.32 28.41 2.57
C ALA A 44 8.58 27.93 1.82
N GLY A 45 9.01 28.65 0.77
CA GLY A 45 10.12 28.25 -0.10
C GLY A 45 9.76 27.18 -1.14
N ILE A 46 8.59 26.60 -1.05
CA ILE A 46 7.98 25.68 -2.01
C ILE A 46 6.55 26.11 -2.28
N ARG A 47 5.95 25.57 -3.33
CA ARG A 47 4.53 25.80 -3.63
C ARG A 47 3.66 24.91 -2.74
N ALA A 48 2.79 25.53 -1.96
CA ALA A 48 1.80 24.86 -1.12
C ALA A 48 0.39 25.16 -1.61
N GLU A 49 -0.35 24.13 -2.02
CA GLU A 49 -1.73 24.23 -2.49
C GLU A 49 -2.67 23.54 -1.52
N TYR A 50 -3.62 24.28 -0.97
CA TYR A 50 -4.64 23.76 -0.07
C TYR A 50 -5.99 23.63 -0.77
N ASN A 51 -6.61 22.46 -0.65
CA ASN A 51 -7.99 22.21 -1.09
C ASN A 51 -8.90 22.15 0.15
N GLY A 52 -9.75 23.16 0.30
CA GLY A 52 -10.62 23.30 1.48
C GLY A 52 -11.71 22.24 1.60
N ASP A 53 -12.21 21.71 0.48
CA ASP A 53 -13.26 20.68 0.47
C ASP A 53 -12.75 19.34 0.99
N SER A 54 -11.50 18.99 0.64
CA SER A 54 -10.88 17.71 1.04
C SER A 54 -9.95 17.82 2.25
N GLY A 55 -9.58 19.03 2.67
CA GLY A 55 -8.58 19.25 3.70
C GLY A 55 -7.16 18.84 3.30
N VAL A 56 -6.89 18.67 2.01
CA VAL A 56 -5.59 18.25 1.48
C VAL A 56 -4.70 19.44 1.23
N LEU A 57 -3.49 19.41 1.81
CA LEU A 57 -2.40 20.32 1.49
C LEU A 57 -1.37 19.58 0.63
N THR A 58 -1.15 20.06 -0.57
CA THR A 58 -0.15 19.54 -1.51
C THR A 58 1.08 20.44 -1.50
N LEU A 59 2.24 19.85 -1.28
CA LEU A 59 3.55 20.50 -1.36
C LEU A 59 4.21 20.11 -2.67
N ASP A 60 4.57 21.10 -3.49
CA ASP A 60 5.15 20.90 -4.80
C ASP A 60 6.38 21.79 -4.99
N VAL A 61 7.20 21.47 -5.97
CA VAL A 61 8.35 22.29 -6.34
C VAL A 61 7.90 23.54 -7.12
N SER A 62 8.48 24.68 -6.75
CA SER A 62 8.35 25.91 -7.53
C SER A 62 9.75 26.31 -8.05
N THR A 63 10.28 27.43 -7.56
CA THR A 63 11.67 27.84 -7.83
C THR A 63 12.68 27.13 -6.94
N ASN A 64 12.25 26.72 -5.74
CA ASN A 64 13.04 25.99 -4.76
C ASN A 64 12.54 24.55 -4.62
N LYS A 65 13.44 23.63 -4.25
CA LYS A 65 13.12 22.22 -4.00
C LYS A 65 12.98 21.91 -2.52
N ALA A 66 13.39 22.81 -1.64
CA ALA A 66 13.38 22.64 -0.20
C ALA A 66 12.43 23.63 0.47
N MET A 67 11.62 23.15 1.41
CA MET A 67 10.84 23.99 2.30
C MET A 67 11.79 24.73 3.26
N ILE A 68 11.46 25.96 3.59
CA ILE A 68 12.16 26.70 4.64
C ILE A 68 11.88 26.12 6.03
N ASP A 69 12.78 26.38 6.94
CA ASP A 69 12.57 26.08 8.36
C ASP A 69 11.72 27.16 9.03
N PHE A 70 10.84 26.75 9.92
CA PHE A 70 10.02 27.66 10.74
C PHE A 70 10.53 27.63 12.18
N GLY A 71 10.55 28.78 12.84
CA GLY A 71 10.67 28.90 14.28
C GLY A 71 9.42 28.35 14.97
N LEU A 72 9.48 28.19 16.31
CA LEU A 72 8.33 27.68 17.08
C LEU A 72 7.14 28.63 17.01
N GLU A 73 7.42 29.94 17.07
CA GLU A 73 6.41 31.00 17.06
C GLU A 73 6.07 31.50 15.66
N ASP A 74 6.72 30.99 14.62
CA ASP A 74 6.50 31.43 13.25
C ASP A 74 5.11 31.02 12.77
N LYS A 75 4.42 31.97 12.15
CA LYS A 75 3.15 31.70 11.50
C LYS A 75 3.39 31.01 10.17
N LYS A 76 2.94 29.76 10.04
CA LYS A 76 3.04 29.00 8.79
C LYS A 76 1.93 29.44 7.83
N PRO A 77 2.14 29.40 6.51
CA PRO A 77 1.13 29.79 5.52
C PRO A 77 -0.22 29.08 5.68
N TRP A 78 -0.20 27.85 6.20
CA TRP A 78 -1.37 26.99 6.41
C TRP A 78 -1.92 27.00 7.85
N THR A 79 -1.47 27.92 8.73
CA THR A 79 -1.88 27.94 10.15
C THR A 79 -3.41 28.01 10.34
N ASN A 80 -4.11 28.69 9.43
CA ASN A 80 -5.57 28.86 9.50
C ASN A 80 -6.35 27.80 8.71
N PHE A 81 -5.68 26.80 8.12
CA PHE A 81 -6.33 25.76 7.32
C PHE A 81 -6.62 24.53 8.18
N ASN A 82 -7.72 23.87 7.88
CA ASN A 82 -8.03 22.59 8.47
C ASN A 82 -7.32 21.46 7.68
N VAL A 83 -5.99 21.36 7.83
CA VAL A 83 -5.19 20.38 7.11
C VAL A 83 -5.45 18.99 7.67
N ILE A 84 -6.07 18.12 6.88
CA ILE A 84 -6.35 16.72 7.22
C ILE A 84 -5.31 15.79 6.59
N LYS A 85 -4.82 16.13 5.40
CA LYS A 85 -3.82 15.35 4.67
C LYS A 85 -2.75 16.25 4.08
N VAL A 86 -1.50 15.81 4.19
CA VAL A 86 -0.35 16.43 3.49
C VAL A 86 0.12 15.46 2.41
N VAL A 87 0.27 15.99 1.19
CA VAL A 87 0.85 15.26 0.05
C VAL A 87 2.10 16.01 -0.39
N VAL A 88 3.23 15.34 -0.34
CA VAL A 88 4.54 15.87 -0.77
C VAL A 88 4.83 15.32 -2.16
N LYS A 89 4.89 16.20 -3.15
CA LYS A 89 5.10 15.83 -4.55
C LYS A 89 6.58 15.55 -4.87
N PRO A 90 6.85 14.78 -5.95
CA PRO A 90 8.21 14.53 -6.42
C PRO A 90 8.99 15.83 -6.64
N GLY A 91 10.29 15.81 -6.29
CA GLY A 91 11.17 16.96 -6.42
C GLY A 91 11.34 17.81 -5.16
N VAL A 92 10.42 17.69 -4.17
CA VAL A 92 10.62 18.30 -2.85
C VAL A 92 11.72 17.53 -2.11
N THR A 93 12.76 18.25 -1.66
CA THR A 93 13.96 17.64 -1.04
C THR A 93 14.05 17.81 0.46
N HIS A 94 13.23 18.71 1.03
CA HIS A 94 13.21 18.97 2.46
C HIS A 94 11.81 19.38 2.94
N ILE A 95 11.34 18.77 4.03
CA ILE A 95 10.20 19.26 4.81
C ILE A 95 10.80 20.05 5.98
N GLY A 96 10.50 21.35 6.02
CA GLY A 96 11.13 22.30 6.95
C GLY A 96 10.91 21.96 8.43
N ASN A 97 11.82 22.45 9.28
CA ASN A 97 11.67 22.36 10.72
C ASN A 97 10.35 22.98 11.18
N ASN A 98 9.66 22.34 12.13
CA ASN A 98 8.37 22.78 12.70
C ASN A 98 7.24 22.99 11.67
N ALA A 99 7.38 22.59 10.40
CA ALA A 99 6.43 22.92 9.33
C ALA A 99 4.97 22.60 9.67
N PHE A 100 4.71 21.44 10.23
CA PHE A 100 3.38 20.98 10.64
C PHE A 100 3.25 20.74 12.15
N SER A 101 4.16 21.31 12.94
CA SER A 101 4.12 21.16 14.40
C SER A 101 2.79 21.66 14.93
N GLY A 102 2.09 20.81 15.70
CA GLY A 102 0.80 21.12 16.32
C GLY A 102 -0.40 21.05 15.36
N CYS A 103 -0.25 20.51 14.16
CA CYS A 103 -1.38 20.28 13.26
C CYS A 103 -2.24 19.09 13.77
N THR A 104 -3.05 19.36 14.80
CA THR A 104 -3.81 18.32 15.53
C THR A 104 -4.88 17.63 14.70
N ASN A 105 -5.34 18.23 13.59
CA ASN A 105 -6.33 17.65 12.68
C ASN A 105 -5.70 16.82 11.55
N LEU A 106 -4.36 16.86 11.40
CA LEU A 106 -3.65 16.11 10.36
C LEU A 106 -3.78 14.60 10.61
N GLU A 107 -4.37 13.88 9.67
CA GLU A 107 -4.63 12.44 9.76
C GLU A 107 -3.65 11.58 8.96
N SER A 108 -3.13 12.09 7.85
CA SER A 108 -2.20 11.34 6.99
C SER A 108 -1.18 12.23 6.29
N VAL A 109 0.01 11.66 6.06
CA VAL A 109 1.09 12.23 5.27
C VAL A 109 1.47 11.23 4.19
N VAL A 110 1.54 11.67 2.94
CA VAL A 110 1.97 10.86 1.79
C VAL A 110 3.15 11.57 1.12
N ILE A 111 4.28 10.89 1.03
CA ILE A 111 5.47 11.38 0.36
C ILE A 111 5.61 10.63 -0.94
N GLU A 112 5.46 11.34 -2.06
CA GLU A 112 5.55 10.77 -3.41
C GLU A 112 6.96 10.98 -3.99
N GLY A 113 7.34 10.16 -4.99
CA GLY A 113 8.62 10.26 -5.70
C GLY A 113 9.76 9.50 -5.03
N ASP A 114 10.89 9.44 -5.74
CA ASP A 114 12.09 8.69 -5.33
C ASP A 114 13.30 9.63 -5.15
N GLU A 115 13.12 10.94 -5.23
CA GLU A 115 14.17 11.93 -5.04
C GLU A 115 14.57 12.04 -3.56
N PRO A 116 15.85 12.37 -3.30
CA PRO A 116 16.36 12.55 -1.95
C PRO A 116 15.54 13.57 -1.14
N LEU A 117 14.97 13.12 -0.03
CA LEU A 117 14.16 13.96 0.85
C LEU A 117 14.57 13.78 2.32
N THR A 118 14.59 14.88 3.05
CA THR A 118 14.81 14.90 4.50
C THR A 118 13.62 15.50 5.22
N ILE A 119 13.27 14.92 6.38
CA ILE A 119 12.21 15.44 7.25
C ILE A 119 12.86 16.21 8.39
N GLY A 120 12.57 17.50 8.49
CA GLY A 120 13.17 18.42 9.45
C GLY A 120 12.79 18.16 10.91
N ARG A 121 13.50 18.84 11.81
CA ARG A 121 13.24 18.78 13.26
C ARG A 121 11.81 19.22 13.55
N ARG A 122 11.08 18.43 14.38
CA ARG A 122 9.69 18.72 14.79
C ARG A 122 8.73 18.96 13.63
N ALA A 123 9.04 18.48 12.43
CA ALA A 123 8.21 18.76 11.26
C ALA A 123 6.73 18.41 11.48
N PHE A 124 6.43 17.32 12.17
CA PHE A 124 5.08 16.85 12.50
C PHE A 124 4.88 16.66 14.01
N TYR A 125 5.63 17.38 14.84
CA TYR A 125 5.54 17.26 16.30
C TYR A 125 4.12 17.55 16.80
N GLY A 126 3.56 16.65 17.61
CA GLY A 126 2.25 16.86 18.24
C GLY A 126 1.05 16.80 17.25
N CYS A 127 1.20 16.19 16.09
CA CYS A 127 0.09 15.89 15.19
C CYS A 127 -0.73 14.73 15.78
N THR A 128 -1.54 15.03 16.80
CA THR A 128 -2.20 14.00 17.63
C THR A 128 -3.21 13.13 16.88
N SER A 129 -3.78 13.61 15.78
CA SER A 129 -4.70 12.83 14.92
C SER A 129 -3.99 12.05 13.82
N LEU A 130 -2.67 12.19 13.64
CA LEU A 130 -1.93 11.52 12.57
C LEU A 130 -1.97 10.01 12.76
N LYS A 131 -2.55 9.31 11.78
CA LYS A 131 -2.79 7.84 11.80
C LYS A 131 -1.76 7.07 10.98
N SER A 132 -1.27 7.67 9.89
CA SER A 132 -0.35 7.04 8.94
C SER A 132 0.61 8.02 8.28
N VAL A 133 1.80 7.53 7.97
CA VAL A 133 2.80 8.19 7.15
C VAL A 133 3.26 7.21 6.08
N GLU A 134 3.17 7.60 4.81
CA GLU A 134 3.70 6.85 3.68
C GLU A 134 5.04 7.48 3.28
N PHE A 135 6.14 6.77 3.58
CA PHE A 135 7.49 7.21 3.24
C PHE A 135 7.84 6.82 1.79
N SER A 136 8.43 7.75 1.03
CA SER A 136 8.98 7.44 -0.29
C SER A 136 10.33 6.72 -0.19
N LYS A 137 10.76 6.11 -1.30
CA LYS A 137 12.11 5.51 -1.39
C LYS A 137 13.23 6.55 -1.19
N GLY A 138 13.01 7.77 -1.65
CA GLY A 138 13.95 8.88 -1.50
C GLY A 138 14.07 9.44 -0.10
N THR A 139 13.23 9.06 0.87
CA THR A 139 13.35 9.55 2.24
C THR A 139 14.66 9.04 2.87
N LEU A 140 15.57 9.97 3.25
CA LEU A 140 16.92 9.67 3.73
C LEU A 140 17.05 9.76 5.26
N SER A 141 16.33 10.70 5.89
CA SER A 141 16.41 10.89 7.34
C SER A 141 15.11 11.45 7.92
N VAL A 142 14.88 11.13 9.19
CA VAL A 142 13.82 11.69 10.02
C VAL A 142 14.48 12.48 11.14
N GLY A 143 14.27 13.79 11.16
CA GLY A 143 14.89 14.71 12.08
C GLY A 143 14.46 14.54 13.54
N ALA A 144 15.17 15.21 14.45
CA ALA A 144 14.85 15.14 15.86
C ALA A 144 13.41 15.61 16.15
N TYR A 145 12.68 14.84 16.97
CA TYR A 145 11.28 15.09 17.34
C TYR A 145 10.28 15.14 16.17
N ALA A 146 10.66 14.67 14.98
CA ALA A 146 9.87 14.89 13.76
C ALA A 146 8.42 14.43 13.89
N PHE A 147 8.18 13.27 14.45
CA PHE A 147 6.84 12.70 14.71
C PHE A 147 6.55 12.51 16.20
N ALA A 148 7.33 13.14 17.08
CA ALA A 148 7.09 12.99 18.51
C ALA A 148 5.68 13.45 18.91
N ARG A 149 5.05 12.70 19.83
CA ARG A 149 3.67 12.95 20.30
C ARG A 149 2.58 12.82 19.23
N CYS A 150 2.83 12.09 18.16
CA CYS A 150 1.79 11.67 17.24
C CYS A 150 1.00 10.49 17.84
N SER A 151 0.17 10.79 18.84
CA SER A 151 -0.44 9.78 19.71
C SER A 151 -1.42 8.82 19.02
N SER A 152 -1.95 9.17 17.85
CA SER A 152 -2.81 8.31 17.02
C SER A 152 -2.07 7.49 15.97
N LEU A 153 -0.75 7.69 15.79
CA LEU A 153 0.04 7.02 14.77
C LEU A 153 0.16 5.53 15.10
N LYS A 154 -0.35 4.68 14.19
CA LYS A 154 -0.44 3.23 14.42
C LYS A 154 0.57 2.43 13.61
N ASN A 155 0.67 2.72 12.32
CA ASN A 155 1.52 1.99 11.38
C ASN A 155 2.62 2.90 10.88
N VAL A 156 3.85 2.46 11.03
CA VAL A 156 5.05 3.15 10.53
C VAL A 156 5.86 2.15 9.71
N ASP A 157 5.71 2.19 8.40
CA ASP A 157 6.43 1.32 7.48
C ASP A 157 7.48 2.13 6.71
N MET A 158 8.74 1.99 7.10
CA MET A 158 9.90 2.60 6.45
C MET A 158 10.69 1.61 5.59
N SER A 159 10.23 0.36 5.46
CA SER A 159 10.96 -0.71 4.78
C SER A 159 11.26 -0.42 3.29
N GLY A 160 10.43 0.39 2.64
CA GLY A 160 10.62 0.82 1.25
C GLY A 160 11.53 2.04 1.07
N SER A 161 11.96 2.69 2.14
CA SER A 161 12.73 3.95 2.09
C SER A 161 14.24 3.73 2.31
N GLN A 162 15.03 4.77 2.04
CA GLN A 162 16.49 4.79 2.30
C GLN A 162 16.84 5.57 3.57
N ILE A 163 16.05 5.44 4.62
CA ILE A 163 16.28 6.15 5.88
C ILE A 163 17.52 5.59 6.57
N TYR A 164 18.57 6.41 6.63
CA TYR A 164 19.83 6.06 7.30
C TYR A 164 19.83 6.41 8.79
N GLU A 165 19.05 7.41 9.19
CA GLU A 165 19.06 7.93 10.54
C GLU A 165 17.66 8.33 11.00
N LEU A 166 17.31 7.93 12.22
CA LEU A 166 16.18 8.46 12.99
C LEU A 166 16.73 9.34 14.09
N GLY A 167 16.35 10.60 14.09
CA GLY A 167 16.85 11.60 15.03
C GLY A 167 16.40 11.38 16.47
N GLN A 168 16.98 12.17 17.38
CA GLN A 168 16.58 12.17 18.78
C GLN A 168 15.05 12.34 18.93
N PHE A 169 14.42 11.46 19.71
CA PHE A 169 12.98 11.51 20.02
C PHE A 169 12.07 11.49 18.76
N ALA A 170 12.55 10.96 17.64
CA ALA A 170 11.86 11.07 16.34
C ALA A 170 10.42 10.57 16.39
N PHE A 171 10.15 9.48 17.10
CA PHE A 171 8.82 8.89 17.33
C PHE A 171 8.50 8.79 18.83
N GLY A 172 9.17 9.56 19.68
CA GLY A 172 8.93 9.52 21.12
C GLY A 172 7.48 9.87 21.46
N GLU A 173 6.91 9.16 22.44
CA GLU A 173 5.52 9.31 22.89
C GLU A 173 4.45 9.06 21.81
N CYS A 174 4.77 8.22 20.81
CA CYS A 174 3.80 7.73 19.84
C CYS A 174 3.08 6.48 20.40
N TYR A 175 2.20 6.69 21.37
CA TYR A 175 1.59 5.65 22.19
C TYR A 175 0.76 4.60 21.43
N SER A 176 0.37 4.87 20.17
CA SER A 176 -0.49 3.99 19.38
C SER A 176 0.25 3.10 18.38
N ILE A 177 1.55 3.26 18.21
CA ILE A 177 2.31 2.44 17.24
C ILE A 177 2.26 0.97 17.67
N THR A 178 1.71 0.15 16.78
CA THR A 178 1.64 -1.32 16.94
C THR A 178 2.45 -2.05 15.89
N ASP A 179 2.62 -1.45 14.70
CA ASP A 179 3.33 -2.01 13.55
C ASP A 179 4.42 -1.03 13.13
N LEU A 180 5.66 -1.42 13.39
CA LEU A 180 6.86 -0.64 13.09
C LEU A 180 7.80 -1.47 12.25
N LYS A 181 8.10 -0.97 11.04
CA LYS A 181 9.12 -1.55 10.15
C LYS A 181 10.18 -0.49 9.87
N LEU A 182 11.40 -0.80 10.26
CA LEU A 182 12.55 0.05 9.97
C LEU A 182 13.03 -0.16 8.53
N SER A 183 13.72 0.85 8.00
CA SER A 183 14.42 0.72 6.72
C SER A 183 15.63 -0.21 6.86
N GLU A 184 15.90 -1.04 5.86
CA GLU A 184 17.13 -1.86 5.82
C GLU A 184 18.42 -1.02 5.80
N TYR A 185 18.31 0.26 5.43
CA TYR A 185 19.42 1.21 5.39
C TYR A 185 19.70 1.89 6.74
N THR A 186 18.82 1.71 7.74
CA THR A 186 18.94 2.40 9.02
C THR A 186 20.21 1.98 9.76
N LYS A 187 21.04 2.98 10.06
CA LYS A 187 22.31 2.82 10.77
C LYS A 187 22.27 3.34 12.19
N ASN A 188 21.49 4.40 12.42
CA ASN A 188 21.48 5.12 13.69
C ASN A 188 20.04 5.34 14.18
N LEU A 189 19.80 4.99 15.44
CA LEU A 189 18.63 5.41 16.21
C LEU A 189 19.10 6.42 17.24
N GLY A 190 18.55 7.63 17.20
CA GLY A 190 18.88 8.71 18.14
C GLY A 190 18.40 8.43 19.55
N ASP A 191 18.86 9.25 20.50
CA ASP A 191 18.40 9.17 21.88
C ASP A 191 16.87 9.30 21.97
N TYR A 192 16.24 8.47 22.81
CA TYR A 192 14.80 8.47 23.05
C TYR A 192 13.94 8.23 21.79
N CYS A 193 14.49 7.68 20.72
CA CYS A 193 13.87 7.61 19.40
C CYS A 193 12.44 7.04 19.42
N PHE A 194 12.21 5.98 20.18
CA PHE A 194 10.92 5.30 20.38
C PHE A 194 10.47 5.31 21.85
N GLN A 195 10.98 6.24 22.67
CA GLN A 195 10.58 6.31 24.06
C GLN A 195 9.05 6.40 24.20
N GLY A 196 8.47 5.55 25.04
CA GLY A 196 7.05 5.56 25.32
C GLY A 196 6.16 4.97 24.21
N CYS A 197 6.73 4.36 23.19
CA CYS A 197 5.95 3.62 22.19
C CYS A 197 5.44 2.30 22.79
N ASN A 198 4.54 2.42 23.76
CA ASN A 198 4.17 1.36 24.70
C ASN A 198 3.37 0.20 24.10
N ARG A 199 2.94 0.29 22.82
CA ARG A 199 2.18 -0.75 22.12
C ARG A 199 3.00 -1.58 21.11
N ILE A 200 4.25 -1.22 20.88
CA ILE A 200 5.13 -2.00 20.00
C ILE A 200 5.44 -3.33 20.69
N LYS A 201 5.16 -4.45 20.00
CA LYS A 201 5.48 -5.79 20.49
C LYS A 201 6.79 -6.34 19.95
N ASN A 202 7.02 -6.15 18.67
CA ASN A 202 8.19 -6.66 17.97
C ASN A 202 8.71 -5.59 17.02
N ILE A 203 10.02 -5.53 16.86
CA ILE A 203 10.71 -4.67 15.90
C ILE A 203 11.74 -5.54 15.18
N ASP A 204 11.64 -5.59 13.87
CA ASP A 204 12.69 -6.18 13.04
C ASP A 204 13.84 -5.17 12.93
N ILE A 205 14.89 -5.41 13.70
CA ILE A 205 16.10 -4.56 13.68
C ILE A 205 16.89 -4.85 12.41
N PRO A 206 17.18 -3.84 11.57
CA PRO A 206 17.92 -4.07 10.34
C PRO A 206 19.39 -4.43 10.62
N ASP A 207 19.95 -5.32 9.79
CA ASP A 207 21.34 -5.75 9.92
C ASP A 207 22.37 -4.61 9.84
N ASN A 208 21.98 -3.50 9.23
CA ASN A 208 22.86 -2.33 9.07
C ASN A 208 22.89 -1.40 10.30
N LEU A 209 22.04 -1.65 11.32
CA LEU A 209 22.01 -0.81 12.51
C LEU A 209 23.33 -0.93 13.28
N SER A 210 24.00 0.21 13.47
CA SER A 210 25.30 0.29 14.12
C SER A 210 25.27 1.05 15.45
N SER A 211 24.26 1.93 15.65
CA SER A 211 24.18 2.76 16.85
C SER A 211 22.74 2.90 17.33
N VAL A 212 22.55 2.71 18.63
CA VAL A 212 21.31 2.95 19.37
C VAL A 212 21.60 3.95 20.46
N GLY A 213 20.85 5.05 20.50
CA GLY A 213 21.00 6.12 21.47
C GLY A 213 20.44 5.79 22.85
N ASN A 214 20.65 6.70 23.80
CA ASN A 214 20.18 6.54 25.18
C ASN A 214 18.65 6.48 25.22
N CYS A 215 18.11 5.61 26.09
CA CYS A 215 16.67 5.45 26.29
C CYS A 215 15.87 5.20 24.99
N ALA A 216 16.49 4.69 23.94
CA ALA A 216 15.86 4.62 22.61
C ALA A 216 14.55 3.83 22.61
N PHE A 217 14.41 2.81 23.44
CA PHE A 217 13.20 1.98 23.60
C PHE A 217 12.60 2.08 25.01
N ALA A 218 13.00 3.08 25.79
CA ALA A 218 12.50 3.23 27.17
C ALA A 218 10.97 3.33 27.20
N GLY A 219 10.31 2.55 28.06
CA GLY A 219 8.85 2.55 28.17
C GLY A 219 8.11 1.87 27.01
N CYS A 220 8.78 1.09 26.17
CA CYS A 220 8.13 0.20 25.19
C CYS A 220 7.53 -1.01 25.94
N GLU A 221 6.42 -0.79 26.66
CA GLU A 221 5.90 -1.73 27.66
C GLU A 221 5.56 -3.12 27.11
N LEU A 222 5.06 -3.20 25.87
CA LEU A 222 4.68 -4.46 25.24
C LEU A 222 5.80 -5.11 24.41
N LEU A 223 6.98 -4.51 24.33
CA LEU A 223 8.11 -5.04 23.59
C LEU A 223 8.56 -6.39 24.19
N GLU A 224 8.57 -7.43 23.38
CA GLU A 224 8.85 -8.80 23.81
C GLU A 224 10.32 -9.18 23.61
N HIS A 225 10.93 -8.74 22.52
CA HIS A 225 12.33 -9.05 22.22
C HIS A 225 12.96 -8.09 21.21
N LEU A 226 14.29 -8.06 21.20
CA LEU A 226 15.10 -7.36 20.20
C LEU A 226 16.34 -8.18 19.85
N ASP A 227 16.61 -8.26 18.55
CA ASP A 227 17.77 -8.96 18.01
C ASP A 227 18.66 -7.97 17.25
N PHE A 228 19.84 -7.72 17.76
CA PHE A 228 20.83 -6.85 17.13
C PHE A 228 21.87 -7.65 16.38
N SER A 229 22.22 -7.18 15.17
CA SER A 229 23.26 -7.79 14.33
C SER A 229 24.67 -7.55 14.91
N GLU A 230 25.67 -8.23 14.33
CA GLU A 230 27.08 -8.01 14.68
C GLU A 230 27.62 -6.60 14.34
N ARG A 231 26.84 -5.82 13.58
CA ARG A 231 27.22 -4.46 13.20
C ARG A 231 26.94 -3.42 14.29
N LEU A 232 26.24 -3.81 15.34
CA LEU A 232 26.00 -2.90 16.46
C LEU A 232 27.32 -2.59 17.16
N THR A 233 27.70 -1.31 17.15
CA THR A 233 28.93 -0.80 17.79
C THR A 233 28.62 0.10 18.98
N LYS A 234 27.39 0.62 19.10
CA LYS A 234 26.97 1.46 20.20
C LYS A 234 25.57 1.11 20.67
N LEU A 235 25.42 0.91 21.98
CA LEU A 235 24.15 0.77 22.68
C LEU A 235 24.15 1.76 23.84
N GLY A 236 23.22 2.72 23.82
CA GLY A 236 23.16 3.81 24.82
C GLY A 236 22.62 3.36 26.16
N ASP A 237 22.70 4.26 27.17
CA ASP A 237 22.24 4.02 28.52
C ASP A 237 20.71 3.88 28.59
N PHE A 238 20.24 3.06 29.54
CA PHE A 238 18.81 2.91 29.88
C PHE A 238 17.92 2.53 28.69
N CYS A 239 18.47 1.88 27.65
CA CYS A 239 17.76 1.63 26.39
C CYS A 239 16.42 0.93 26.58
N PHE A 240 16.30 0.03 27.55
CA PHE A 240 15.13 -0.85 27.71
C PHE A 240 14.43 -0.64 29.06
N ILE A 241 14.73 0.45 29.77
CA ILE A 241 14.05 0.76 31.04
C ILE A 241 12.54 0.81 30.84
N GLY A 242 11.76 0.14 31.71
CA GLY A 242 10.31 0.13 31.65
C GLY A 242 9.70 -0.72 30.50
N CYS A 243 10.47 -1.58 29.85
CA CYS A 243 9.98 -2.58 28.89
C CYS A 243 9.37 -3.76 29.65
N LYS A 244 8.14 -3.64 30.16
CA LYS A 244 7.50 -4.56 31.11
C LYS A 244 7.31 -6.00 30.60
N ASN A 245 7.28 -6.21 29.29
CA ASN A 245 7.09 -7.53 28.67
C ASN A 245 8.37 -8.07 28.01
N LEU A 246 9.50 -7.38 28.17
CA LEU A 246 10.75 -7.77 27.52
C LEU A 246 11.27 -9.09 28.08
N GLN A 247 11.30 -10.09 27.22
CA GLN A 247 11.77 -11.44 27.56
C GLN A 247 13.27 -11.57 27.35
N TYR A 248 13.77 -10.99 26.23
CA TYR A 248 15.21 -11.02 25.94
C TYR A 248 15.66 -9.90 25.01
N VAL A 249 16.93 -9.56 25.13
CA VAL A 249 17.69 -8.80 24.14
C VAL A 249 18.87 -9.64 23.71
N ARG A 250 19.09 -9.74 22.40
CA ARG A 250 20.20 -10.48 21.83
C ARG A 250 21.16 -9.56 21.11
N LEU A 251 22.43 -9.69 21.45
CA LEU A 251 23.53 -9.00 20.81
C LEU A 251 24.41 -10.03 20.13
N LEU A 252 24.47 -10.04 18.79
CA LEU A 252 25.37 -10.93 18.07
C LEU A 252 26.84 -10.55 18.32
N ARG A 253 27.08 -9.29 18.54
CA ARG A 253 28.35 -8.75 19.01
C ARG A 253 28.08 -7.73 20.08
N ARG A 254 28.80 -7.82 21.20
CA ARG A 254 28.76 -6.78 22.24
C ARG A 254 29.55 -5.57 21.78
N PRO A 255 29.03 -4.33 21.84
CA PRO A 255 29.80 -3.12 21.69
C PRO A 255 30.97 -3.05 22.70
N ALA A 256 32.00 -2.26 22.40
CA ALA A 256 33.07 -1.99 23.34
C ALA A 256 32.53 -1.37 24.64
N ASP A 257 33.21 -1.57 25.77
CA ASP A 257 32.72 -1.11 27.08
C ASP A 257 32.37 0.37 27.12
N ALA A 258 33.12 1.23 26.42
CA ALA A 258 32.85 2.66 26.32
C ALA A 258 31.57 3.00 25.53
N ASP A 259 31.10 2.10 24.67
CA ASP A 259 29.95 2.27 23.78
C ASP A 259 28.78 1.34 24.20
N PHE A 260 28.94 0.63 25.32
CA PHE A 260 27.91 -0.24 25.90
C PHE A 260 27.28 0.43 27.12
N GLY A 261 26.02 0.82 26.97
CA GLY A 261 25.30 1.60 27.96
C GLY A 261 25.12 0.89 29.31
N THR A 262 24.91 1.68 30.33
CA THR A 262 24.64 1.26 31.70
C THR A 262 23.15 1.27 31.99
N GLY A 263 22.69 0.53 33.02
CA GLY A 263 21.30 0.54 33.47
C GLY A 263 20.29 0.08 32.41
N LEU A 264 20.71 -0.77 31.48
CA LEU A 264 19.89 -1.17 30.32
C LEU A 264 18.53 -1.72 30.71
N PHE A 265 18.44 -2.45 31.82
CA PHE A 265 17.26 -3.19 32.27
C PHE A 265 16.79 -2.75 33.66
N LYS A 266 17.20 -1.55 34.12
CA LYS A 266 16.73 -0.98 35.40
C LYS A 266 15.25 -0.69 35.36
N GLU A 267 14.60 -0.78 36.52
CA GLU A 267 13.21 -0.40 36.77
C GLU A 267 12.15 -0.86 35.75
N GLY A 268 11.22 -1.66 36.23
CA GLY A 268 10.02 -2.03 35.48
C GLY A 268 10.19 -3.13 34.42
N ASN A 269 11.37 -3.71 34.29
CA ASN A 269 11.57 -4.90 33.45
C ASN A 269 11.20 -6.17 34.20
N PRO A 270 10.76 -7.25 33.52
CA PRO A 270 10.44 -8.51 34.16
C PRO A 270 11.67 -9.11 34.85
N THR A 271 11.46 -9.73 36.02
CA THR A 271 12.49 -10.58 36.61
C THR A 271 12.82 -11.74 35.68
N GLY A 272 14.09 -11.87 35.28
CA GLY A 272 14.54 -12.94 34.41
C GLY A 272 14.56 -12.56 32.92
N THR A 273 14.59 -11.28 32.56
CA THR A 273 14.93 -10.85 31.19
C THR A 273 16.28 -11.45 30.79
N TYR A 274 16.36 -12.03 29.60
CA TYR A 274 17.59 -12.65 29.11
C TYR A 274 18.38 -11.68 28.23
N LEU A 275 19.64 -11.45 28.58
CA LEU A 275 20.62 -10.84 27.68
C LEU A 275 21.49 -11.95 27.07
N TYR A 276 21.34 -12.16 25.76
CA TYR A 276 22.19 -13.08 25.04
C TYR A 276 23.35 -12.33 24.42
N THR A 277 24.56 -12.59 24.90
CA THR A 277 25.78 -12.12 24.26
C THR A 277 26.56 -13.31 23.73
N TYR A 278 26.90 -13.24 22.45
CA TYR A 278 27.77 -14.22 21.84
C TYR A 278 29.19 -13.68 21.81
N GLU A 279 30.02 -14.09 22.75
CA GLU A 279 31.48 -13.96 22.65
C GLU A 279 32.18 -15.17 23.31
N ALA A 280 33.06 -15.76 22.54
CA ALA A 280 34.08 -16.67 23.05
C ALA A 280 35.16 -15.81 23.75
N GLY A 281 34.99 -15.53 25.00
CA GLY A 281 35.98 -14.76 25.77
C GLY A 281 35.44 -14.26 27.10
N ASN A 282 36.33 -13.90 28.01
CA ASN A 282 36.04 -13.55 29.41
C ASN A 282 35.33 -12.20 29.65
N ASN A 283 34.89 -11.51 28.62
CA ASN A 283 34.14 -10.26 28.75
C ASN A 283 32.64 -10.52 28.81
N ILE A 284 32.18 -11.00 29.93
CA ILE A 284 30.74 -11.15 30.23
C ILE A 284 30.26 -9.78 30.73
N TYR A 285 29.13 -9.31 30.15
CA TYR A 285 28.39 -8.23 30.78
C TYR A 285 28.07 -8.65 32.22
N THR A 286 28.51 -7.88 33.19
CA THR A 286 28.10 -8.01 34.58
C THR A 286 26.98 -7.00 34.79
N PRO A 287 25.70 -7.45 34.92
CA PRO A 287 24.62 -6.54 35.22
C PRO A 287 24.90 -5.80 36.53
N ASP A 288 24.49 -4.53 36.61
CA ASP A 288 24.43 -3.82 37.88
C ASP A 288 23.56 -4.63 38.86
N SER A 289 23.79 -4.43 40.18
CA SER A 289 23.08 -5.19 41.21
C SER A 289 21.55 -5.11 41.16
N ASP A 290 21.02 -4.12 40.46
CA ASP A 290 19.59 -3.87 40.26
C ASP A 290 19.03 -4.37 38.95
N GLU A 291 19.86 -5.01 38.09
CA GLU A 291 19.45 -5.56 36.83
C GLU A 291 19.14 -7.06 36.92
N ASN A 292 17.89 -7.43 36.70
CA ASN A 292 17.43 -8.82 36.68
C ASN A 292 17.72 -9.48 35.31
N VAL A 293 19.00 -9.61 34.96
CA VAL A 293 19.43 -10.13 33.64
C VAL A 293 20.10 -11.49 33.81
N ILE A 294 19.69 -12.44 32.97
CA ILE A 294 20.29 -13.77 32.88
C ILE A 294 21.08 -13.88 31.58
N ILE A 295 22.39 -14.14 31.68
CA ILE A 295 23.27 -14.33 30.53
C ILE A 295 23.34 -15.81 30.19
N ARG A 296 23.10 -16.19 28.91
CA ARG A 296 23.18 -17.56 28.43
C ARG A 296 24.14 -17.73 27.27
N ARG A 297 24.78 -18.91 27.23
CA ARG A 297 25.74 -19.34 26.21
C ARG A 297 25.37 -20.73 25.71
N ALA A 298 25.70 -21.04 24.46
CA ALA A 298 25.67 -22.33 23.77
C ALA A 298 24.40 -23.22 23.88
N TYR A 299 23.96 -23.76 22.76
CA TYR A 299 22.73 -24.52 22.63
C TYR A 299 22.92 -25.90 22.00
N ARG A 300 22.07 -26.85 22.40
CA ARG A 300 21.95 -28.14 21.74
C ARG A 300 20.67 -28.18 20.92
N PHE A 301 20.83 -28.40 19.60
CA PHE A 301 19.72 -28.44 18.65
C PHE A 301 19.20 -29.86 18.50
N ASP A 302 18.29 -30.29 19.35
CA ASP A 302 17.51 -31.53 19.24
C ASP A 302 16.05 -31.28 19.66
N GLU A 303 15.17 -32.27 19.37
CA GLU A 303 13.73 -32.15 19.64
C GLU A 303 13.40 -32.07 21.13
N ASN A 304 14.32 -32.46 22.01
CA ASN A 304 14.13 -32.40 23.46
C ASN A 304 14.60 -31.08 24.07
N SER A 305 15.48 -30.37 23.39
CA SER A 305 16.13 -29.17 23.92
C SER A 305 15.63 -27.86 23.28
N MET A 306 15.05 -27.95 22.09
CA MET A 306 14.66 -26.80 21.30
C MET A 306 13.27 -26.92 20.72
N ASN A 307 12.58 -25.80 20.69
CA ASN A 307 11.32 -25.63 19.95
C ASN A 307 11.54 -24.71 18.75
N VAL A 308 10.95 -25.07 17.62
CA VAL A 308 10.99 -24.26 16.39
C VAL A 308 9.59 -23.85 16.00
N SER A 309 9.41 -22.58 15.78
CA SER A 309 8.13 -22.02 15.31
C SER A 309 8.33 -21.13 14.09
N ILE A 310 7.28 -21.03 13.30
CA ILE A 310 7.17 -20.16 12.14
C ILE A 310 5.83 -19.43 12.18
N PRO A 311 5.70 -18.22 11.57
CA PRO A 311 4.48 -17.42 11.62
C PRO A 311 3.23 -18.13 11.11
N ALA A 312 3.40 -19.06 10.16
CA ALA A 312 2.31 -19.85 9.63
C ALA A 312 2.78 -21.24 9.20
N LYS A 313 1.93 -22.26 9.42
CA LYS A 313 2.22 -23.64 8.97
C LYS A 313 1.96 -23.84 7.47
N SER A 314 1.36 -22.85 6.80
CA SER A 314 0.99 -22.93 5.39
C SER A 314 1.14 -21.58 4.70
N TYR A 315 1.72 -21.59 3.51
CA TYR A 315 1.99 -20.41 2.70
C TYR A 315 1.46 -20.63 1.28
N SER A 316 0.90 -19.59 0.68
CA SER A 316 0.49 -19.65 -0.73
C SER A 316 1.71 -19.61 -1.65
N TYR A 317 1.69 -20.36 -2.73
CA TYR A 317 2.72 -20.30 -3.77
C TYR A 317 2.89 -18.88 -4.31
N THR A 318 4.15 -18.43 -4.41
CA THR A 318 4.49 -17.06 -4.85
C THR A 318 5.30 -16.99 -6.15
N GLY A 319 5.77 -18.15 -6.64
CA GLY A 319 6.73 -18.25 -7.75
C GLY A 319 8.19 -18.09 -7.32
N LYS A 320 8.43 -17.63 -6.10
CA LYS A 320 9.76 -17.50 -5.47
C LYS A 320 9.92 -18.51 -4.33
N PRO A 321 11.14 -18.85 -3.93
CA PRO A 321 11.37 -19.63 -2.73
C PRO A 321 10.75 -18.94 -1.50
N ILE A 322 10.01 -19.70 -0.70
CA ILE A 322 9.42 -19.22 0.55
C ILE A 322 10.37 -19.59 1.69
N LYS A 323 10.80 -18.60 2.41
CA LYS A 323 11.71 -18.73 3.54
C LYS A 323 11.07 -18.06 4.76
N PRO A 324 10.20 -18.76 5.50
CA PRO A 324 9.60 -18.21 6.71
C PRO A 324 10.68 -17.81 7.71
N VAL A 325 10.48 -16.66 8.36
CA VAL A 325 11.28 -16.33 9.54
C VAL A 325 10.97 -17.38 10.59
N ILE A 326 12.01 -18.02 11.12
CA ILE A 326 11.86 -19.03 12.18
C ILE A 326 12.12 -18.39 13.54
N LYS A 327 11.40 -18.86 14.53
CA LYS A 327 11.73 -18.62 15.94
C LYS A 327 12.15 -19.96 16.53
N VAL A 328 13.39 -20.03 16.97
CA VAL A 328 13.92 -21.18 17.73
C VAL A 328 13.98 -20.78 19.19
N THR A 329 13.38 -21.56 20.06
CA THR A 329 13.42 -21.33 21.52
C THR A 329 13.97 -22.54 22.22
N ASP A 330 14.63 -22.33 23.35
CA ASP A 330 14.96 -23.42 24.28
C ASP A 330 13.72 -23.86 25.06
N ASN A 331 13.89 -24.81 25.97
CA ASN A 331 12.80 -25.39 26.77
C ASN A 331 12.20 -24.40 27.76
N ASP A 332 12.92 -23.35 28.11
CA ASP A 332 12.43 -22.27 28.99
C ASP A 332 11.65 -21.21 28.21
N GLY A 333 11.51 -21.40 26.87
CA GLY A 333 10.84 -20.47 25.98
C GLY A 333 11.72 -19.33 25.50
N SER A 334 12.99 -19.29 25.92
CA SER A 334 13.95 -18.27 25.50
C SER A 334 14.38 -18.48 24.06
N VAL A 335 14.50 -17.39 23.32
CA VAL A 335 14.84 -17.48 21.89
C VAL A 335 16.34 -17.70 21.70
N VAL A 336 16.66 -18.64 20.84
CA VAL A 336 18.02 -19.00 20.49
C VAL A 336 18.55 -18.07 19.42
N ASN A 337 19.77 -17.58 19.62
CA ASN A 337 20.47 -16.70 18.68
C ASN A 337 20.56 -17.32 17.28
N ALA A 338 20.30 -16.55 16.24
CA ALA A 338 20.43 -16.99 14.85
C ALA A 338 21.89 -17.38 14.47
N ASP A 339 22.89 -16.84 15.15
CA ASP A 339 24.29 -17.25 14.96
C ASP A 339 24.62 -18.61 15.56
N ALA A 340 23.78 -19.06 16.48
CA ALA A 340 23.94 -20.36 17.09
C ALA A 340 23.63 -21.50 16.11
N TYR A 341 23.06 -21.23 14.94
CA TYR A 341 22.63 -22.26 13.99
C TYR A 341 22.59 -21.77 12.54
N ASP A 342 22.67 -22.70 11.61
CA ASP A 342 22.38 -22.48 10.21
C ASP A 342 20.98 -22.94 9.86
N VAL A 343 20.33 -22.21 8.94
CA VAL A 343 19.00 -22.55 8.42
C VAL A 343 19.07 -22.84 6.94
N THR A 344 18.64 -24.01 6.57
CA THR A 344 18.50 -24.39 5.17
C THR A 344 17.06 -24.74 4.84
N TYR A 345 16.67 -24.42 3.62
CA TYR A 345 15.32 -24.68 3.13
C TYR A 345 15.39 -25.60 1.92
N SER A 346 14.56 -26.62 1.91
CA SER A 346 14.43 -27.50 0.75
C SER A 346 12.97 -27.65 0.36
N ASN A 347 12.72 -27.90 -0.93
CA ASN A 347 11.39 -28.01 -1.52
C ASN A 347 10.48 -26.76 -1.30
N ASN A 348 11.09 -25.63 -1.05
CA ASN A 348 10.40 -24.41 -0.60
C ASN A 348 9.94 -23.47 -1.73
N LYS A 349 9.91 -23.95 -2.97
CA LYS A 349 9.48 -23.12 -4.12
C LYS A 349 8.12 -23.54 -4.67
N ASN A 350 7.86 -24.83 -4.81
CA ASN A 350 6.66 -25.35 -5.44
C ASN A 350 5.65 -25.87 -4.38
N VAL A 351 4.43 -26.04 -4.79
CA VAL A 351 3.36 -26.63 -3.96
C VAL A 351 3.78 -28.00 -3.45
N GLY A 352 3.60 -28.22 -2.18
CA GLY A 352 3.99 -29.45 -1.48
C GLY A 352 4.48 -29.18 -0.06
N THR A 353 5.19 -30.13 0.50
CA THR A 353 5.81 -30.00 1.81
C THR A 353 7.25 -29.52 1.65
N ALA A 354 7.52 -28.36 2.22
CA ALA A 354 8.85 -27.79 2.34
C ALA A 354 9.47 -28.17 3.69
N VAL A 355 10.78 -28.21 3.75
CA VAL A 355 11.53 -28.56 4.95
C VAL A 355 12.48 -27.43 5.30
N ILE A 356 12.49 -27.06 6.56
CA ILE A 356 13.47 -26.20 7.21
C ILE A 356 14.40 -27.13 8.00
N LYS A 357 15.70 -27.04 7.74
CA LYS A 357 16.72 -27.73 8.52
C LYS A 357 17.54 -26.68 9.27
N ILE A 358 17.63 -26.82 10.58
CA ILE A 358 18.37 -25.98 11.51
C ILE A 358 19.51 -26.78 12.06
N THR A 359 20.72 -26.32 11.90
CA THR A 359 21.93 -27.03 12.35
C THR A 359 22.74 -26.11 13.23
N GLY A 360 23.11 -26.53 14.41
CA GLY A 360 23.96 -25.79 15.34
C GLY A 360 25.28 -25.41 14.72
N LYS A 361 25.81 -24.26 15.08
CA LYS A 361 27.10 -23.70 14.69
C LYS A 361 28.06 -23.61 15.87
N ASN A 362 29.35 -23.59 15.56
CA ASN A 362 30.44 -23.41 16.53
C ASN A 362 30.27 -24.36 17.74
N GLU A 363 30.09 -23.80 18.92
CA GLU A 363 29.87 -24.58 20.17
C GLU A 363 28.46 -25.18 20.26
N ASN A 364 27.59 -24.84 19.33
CA ASN A 364 26.23 -25.39 19.31
C ASN A 364 26.17 -26.61 18.43
N ILE A 365 25.61 -27.67 18.96
CA ILE A 365 25.58 -29.00 18.33
C ILE A 365 24.16 -29.44 17.99
N GLY A 366 24.06 -30.39 17.04
CA GLY A 366 22.79 -31.02 16.69
C GLY A 366 22.09 -30.43 15.47
N THR A 367 20.95 -31.00 15.14
CA THR A 367 20.12 -30.61 13.98
C THR A 367 18.64 -30.80 14.30
N LEU A 368 17.86 -29.78 13.97
CA LEU A 368 16.39 -29.82 14.02
C LEU A 368 15.80 -29.70 12.62
N THR A 369 14.66 -30.33 12.43
CA THR A 369 13.91 -30.19 11.18
C THR A 369 12.46 -29.76 11.44
N MET A 370 11.96 -28.83 10.63
CA MET A 370 10.57 -28.42 10.63
C MET A 370 9.99 -28.48 9.22
N LYS A 371 8.71 -28.77 9.12
CA LYS A 371 7.99 -28.82 7.85
C LYS A 371 6.92 -27.73 7.79
N PHE A 372 6.74 -27.18 6.60
CA PHE A 372 5.61 -26.29 6.30
C PHE A 372 5.03 -26.62 4.93
N SER A 373 3.78 -26.25 4.73
CA SER A 373 3.09 -26.53 3.47
C SER A 373 3.12 -25.32 2.55
N ILE A 374 3.39 -25.56 1.28
CA ILE A 374 3.14 -24.58 0.23
C ILE A 374 1.86 -25.01 -0.49
N VAL A 375 0.83 -24.21 -0.38
CA VAL A 375 -0.47 -24.47 -0.99
C VAL A 375 -0.62 -23.74 -2.30
N GLN A 376 -1.50 -24.24 -3.14
CA GLN A 376 -1.77 -23.64 -4.44
C GLN A 376 -2.20 -22.17 -4.29
N ALA A 377 -1.59 -21.30 -5.06
CA ALA A 377 -2.03 -19.92 -5.19
C ALA A 377 -3.34 -19.83 -5.98
N ALA A 378 -4.08 -18.76 -5.78
CA ALA A 378 -5.25 -18.47 -6.60
C ALA A 378 -4.82 -18.25 -8.06
N CYS A 379 -5.47 -18.95 -8.96
CA CYS A 379 -5.29 -18.69 -10.39
C CYS A 379 -6.05 -17.42 -10.78
N LYS A 380 -5.35 -16.42 -11.36
CA LYS A 380 -5.98 -15.24 -11.95
C LYS A 380 -6.13 -15.49 -13.45
N LEU A 381 -7.35 -15.80 -13.87
CA LEU A 381 -7.70 -15.96 -15.27
C LEU A 381 -8.23 -14.63 -15.81
N SER A 382 -7.48 -14.03 -16.71
CA SER A 382 -7.89 -12.83 -17.45
C SER A 382 -8.33 -13.24 -18.84
N VAL A 383 -9.54 -12.88 -19.23
CA VAL A 383 -10.08 -13.13 -20.58
C VAL A 383 -10.39 -11.79 -21.24
N LYS A 384 -9.81 -11.55 -22.39
CA LYS A 384 -9.97 -10.31 -23.15
C LYS A 384 -10.59 -10.57 -24.50
N LYS A 385 -11.41 -9.62 -24.96
CA LYS A 385 -11.86 -9.50 -26.35
C LYS A 385 -11.43 -8.13 -26.86
N ASP A 386 -10.73 -8.11 -27.99
CA ASP A 386 -10.23 -6.87 -28.60
C ASP A 386 -9.44 -5.99 -27.60
N GLY A 387 -8.57 -6.61 -26.79
CA GLY A 387 -7.74 -5.96 -25.77
C GLY A 387 -8.47 -5.57 -24.48
N LYS A 388 -9.79 -5.56 -24.44
CA LYS A 388 -10.61 -5.19 -23.26
C LYS A 388 -11.06 -6.43 -22.48
N GLN A 389 -11.30 -6.27 -21.18
CA GLN A 389 -11.84 -7.35 -20.34
C GLN A 389 -13.13 -7.91 -20.93
N ALA A 390 -13.21 -9.23 -21.07
CA ALA A 390 -14.36 -9.86 -21.69
C ALA A 390 -15.62 -9.76 -20.82
N ALA A 391 -16.72 -9.36 -21.45
CA ALA A 391 -18.06 -9.37 -20.85
C ALA A 391 -18.57 -10.81 -20.67
N GLY A 392 -19.55 -10.99 -19.79
CA GLY A 392 -20.17 -12.31 -19.53
C GLY A 392 -21.01 -12.83 -20.69
N THR A 393 -21.45 -11.95 -21.61
CA THR A 393 -22.30 -12.31 -22.75
C THR A 393 -21.94 -11.50 -23.99
N TYR A 394 -21.92 -12.16 -25.13
CA TYR A 394 -21.77 -11.54 -26.45
C TYR A 394 -22.90 -11.98 -27.37
N THR A 395 -23.31 -11.09 -28.25
CA THR A 395 -24.17 -11.43 -29.40
C THR A 395 -23.36 -11.33 -30.68
N LEU A 396 -23.30 -12.40 -31.44
CA LEU A 396 -22.71 -12.46 -32.77
C LEU A 396 -23.81 -12.45 -33.81
N LEU A 397 -23.66 -11.61 -34.80
CA LEU A 397 -24.54 -11.58 -35.97
C LEU A 397 -23.84 -12.29 -37.11
N LEU A 398 -24.57 -13.21 -37.75
CA LEU A 398 -24.10 -13.88 -38.97
C LEU A 398 -23.98 -12.86 -40.11
N ASN A 399 -22.89 -12.96 -40.86
CA ASN A 399 -22.75 -12.18 -42.10
C ASN A 399 -23.63 -12.79 -43.22
N SER A 400 -23.57 -12.23 -44.43
CA SER A 400 -24.32 -12.68 -45.58
C SER A 400 -24.01 -14.13 -46.03
N ARG A 401 -22.80 -14.62 -45.66
CA ARG A 401 -22.39 -16.01 -45.92
C ARG A 401 -22.80 -16.98 -44.82
N GLY A 402 -23.53 -16.51 -43.81
CA GLY A 402 -23.95 -17.32 -42.66
C GLY A 402 -22.85 -17.62 -41.65
N THR A 403 -21.75 -16.86 -41.68
CA THR A 403 -20.61 -17.04 -40.77
C THR A 403 -20.43 -15.86 -39.81
N ALA A 404 -19.83 -16.10 -38.69
CA ALA A 404 -19.32 -15.08 -37.77
C ALA A 404 -18.16 -15.69 -36.99
N SER A 405 -17.25 -14.84 -36.55
CA SER A 405 -16.14 -15.26 -35.69
C SER A 405 -15.82 -14.20 -34.65
N MET A 406 -15.21 -14.61 -33.56
CA MET A 406 -14.61 -13.75 -32.56
C MET A 406 -13.48 -14.48 -31.86
N THR A 407 -12.55 -13.74 -31.26
CA THR A 407 -11.45 -14.33 -30.52
C THR A 407 -11.53 -13.89 -29.07
N LEU A 408 -11.36 -14.84 -28.15
CA LEU A 408 -11.21 -14.61 -26.73
C LEU A 408 -9.77 -14.93 -26.35
N ALA A 409 -8.97 -13.89 -26.10
CA ALA A 409 -7.61 -14.06 -25.61
C ALA A 409 -7.63 -14.26 -24.11
N ALA A 410 -7.11 -15.37 -23.62
CA ALA A 410 -7.01 -15.62 -22.19
C ALA A 410 -5.56 -15.73 -21.75
N THR A 411 -5.29 -15.26 -20.54
CA THR A 411 -4.00 -15.36 -19.86
C THR A 411 -4.20 -15.77 -18.41
N THR A 412 -3.21 -16.42 -17.83
CA THR A 412 -3.23 -16.85 -16.44
C THR A 412 -2.00 -16.38 -15.68
N SER A 413 -2.08 -16.33 -14.37
CA SER A 413 -0.98 -15.91 -13.49
C SER A 413 0.24 -16.83 -13.49
N GLY A 414 0.24 -17.94 -14.17
CA GLY A 414 1.35 -18.89 -14.19
C GLY A 414 1.72 -19.40 -15.57
N ASN A 415 1.26 -18.75 -16.64
CA ASN A 415 1.38 -19.24 -18.01
C ASN A 415 0.86 -20.69 -18.17
N GLU A 416 -0.14 -21.05 -17.36
CA GLU A 416 -0.75 -22.38 -17.38
C GLU A 416 -1.49 -22.62 -18.69
N LYS A 417 -1.49 -23.87 -19.14
CA LYS A 417 -2.19 -24.25 -20.37
C LYS A 417 -3.70 -23.97 -20.23
N ILE A 418 -4.19 -23.13 -21.10
CA ILE A 418 -5.60 -22.76 -21.17
C ILE A 418 -6.32 -23.69 -22.11
N ARG A 419 -7.49 -24.14 -21.73
CA ARG A 419 -8.41 -24.93 -22.53
C ARG A 419 -9.71 -24.17 -22.73
N TYR A 420 -10.20 -24.21 -23.93
CA TYR A 420 -11.49 -23.67 -24.31
C TYR A 420 -12.44 -24.80 -24.69
N THR A 421 -13.67 -24.74 -24.22
CA THR A 421 -14.69 -25.72 -24.58
C THR A 421 -16.02 -25.02 -24.89
N SER A 422 -16.75 -25.53 -25.84
CA SER A 422 -18.10 -25.08 -26.15
C SER A 422 -19.12 -26.04 -25.54
N SER A 423 -20.17 -25.49 -24.95
CA SER A 423 -21.30 -26.27 -24.43
C SER A 423 -22.20 -26.82 -25.56
N ASN A 424 -22.04 -26.30 -26.78
CA ASN A 424 -22.81 -26.75 -27.93
C ASN A 424 -22.04 -26.47 -29.23
N GLU A 425 -21.30 -27.47 -29.71
CA GLU A 425 -20.50 -27.37 -30.91
C GLU A 425 -21.33 -27.30 -32.22
N ASN A 426 -22.62 -27.68 -32.15
CA ASN A 426 -23.56 -27.46 -33.23
C ASN A 426 -23.90 -25.98 -33.45
N VAL A 427 -23.72 -25.14 -32.41
CA VAL A 427 -23.95 -23.70 -32.50
C VAL A 427 -22.65 -22.96 -32.81
N LEU A 428 -21.58 -23.29 -32.09
CA LEU A 428 -20.25 -22.73 -32.33
C LEU A 428 -19.15 -23.66 -31.82
N LYS A 429 -18.02 -23.62 -32.49
CA LYS A 429 -16.77 -24.30 -32.09
C LYS A 429 -15.77 -23.27 -31.58
N VAL A 430 -14.88 -23.70 -30.73
CA VAL A 430 -13.75 -22.89 -30.26
C VAL A 430 -12.47 -23.70 -30.31
N ASN A 431 -11.39 -23.12 -30.81
CA ASN A 431 -10.08 -23.77 -30.86
C ASN A 431 -9.21 -23.39 -29.62
N ASP A 432 -8.05 -24.01 -29.50
CA ASP A 432 -7.09 -23.81 -28.41
C ASP A 432 -6.51 -22.39 -28.35
N ARG A 433 -6.66 -21.58 -29.39
CA ARG A 433 -6.28 -20.17 -29.42
C ARG A 433 -7.42 -19.23 -29.03
N GLY A 434 -8.59 -19.79 -28.66
CA GLY A 434 -9.78 -19.03 -28.30
C GLY A 434 -10.53 -18.43 -29.48
N VAL A 435 -10.25 -18.88 -30.70
CA VAL A 435 -10.99 -18.46 -31.88
C VAL A 435 -12.30 -19.23 -31.94
N ILE A 436 -13.40 -18.49 -31.90
CA ILE A 436 -14.76 -19.02 -31.97
C ILE A 436 -15.25 -18.93 -33.42
N THR A 437 -15.66 -20.05 -33.96
CA THR A 437 -16.28 -20.15 -35.28
C THR A 437 -17.72 -20.58 -35.12
N VAL A 438 -18.62 -19.82 -35.71
CA VAL A 438 -20.05 -20.10 -35.64
C VAL A 438 -20.45 -21.12 -36.72
N THR A 439 -21.29 -22.07 -36.33
CA THR A 439 -21.87 -23.09 -37.21
C THR A 439 -23.37 -22.91 -37.44
N LYS A 440 -24.12 -22.47 -36.42
CA LYS A 440 -25.56 -22.30 -36.47
C LYS A 440 -26.04 -21.22 -35.52
N THR A 441 -27.23 -20.65 -35.75
CA THR A 441 -27.90 -19.78 -34.79
C THR A 441 -28.25 -20.52 -33.52
N GLY A 442 -28.17 -19.83 -32.37
CA GLY A 442 -28.44 -20.43 -31.08
C GLY A 442 -27.69 -19.76 -29.95
N THR A 443 -27.62 -20.42 -28.84
CA THR A 443 -26.84 -19.98 -27.69
C THR A 443 -25.93 -21.10 -27.22
N ALA A 444 -24.67 -20.77 -27.00
CA ALA A 444 -23.72 -21.69 -26.39
C ALA A 444 -22.87 -20.95 -25.35
N LYS A 445 -22.38 -21.67 -24.37
CA LYS A 445 -21.45 -21.17 -23.36
C LYS A 445 -20.04 -21.62 -23.72
N ILE A 446 -19.09 -20.70 -23.76
CA ILE A 446 -17.67 -21.00 -23.84
C ILE A 446 -17.13 -21.03 -22.43
N THR A 447 -16.63 -22.18 -22.03
CA THR A 447 -15.90 -22.34 -20.77
C THR A 447 -14.42 -22.30 -21.06
N ILE A 448 -13.73 -21.38 -20.41
CA ILE A 448 -12.29 -21.17 -20.47
C ILE A 448 -11.76 -21.60 -19.12
N CYS A 449 -10.95 -22.64 -19.10
CA CYS A 449 -10.39 -23.14 -17.86
C CYS A 449 -8.88 -23.30 -17.97
N ALA A 450 -8.22 -23.13 -16.85
CA ALA A 450 -6.80 -23.35 -16.71
C ALA A 450 -6.53 -24.19 -15.47
N ASN A 451 -5.41 -24.88 -15.52
CA ASN A 451 -4.85 -25.56 -14.37
C ASN A 451 -5.66 -26.76 -13.85
N ASN A 452 -5.96 -27.70 -14.72
CA ASN A 452 -6.63 -28.96 -14.34
C ASN A 452 -5.66 -30.07 -13.87
N LYS A 453 -4.39 -29.74 -13.63
CA LYS A 453 -3.39 -30.72 -13.18
C LYS A 453 -3.37 -30.81 -11.65
N THR A 454 -3.36 -32.02 -11.11
CA THR A 454 -3.32 -32.27 -9.65
C THR A 454 -2.05 -31.78 -8.96
N LYS A 455 -0.96 -31.59 -9.68
CA LYS A 455 0.35 -31.10 -9.17
C LYS A 455 0.71 -29.69 -9.66
N SER A 456 -0.27 -28.83 -9.86
CA SER A 456 0.00 -27.44 -10.24
C SER A 456 0.23 -26.53 -9.03
N ASN A 457 1.00 -25.48 -9.25
CA ASN A 457 1.24 -24.43 -8.27
C ASN A 457 0.05 -23.48 -8.12
N TYR A 458 -0.93 -23.55 -8.98
CA TYR A 458 -2.14 -22.71 -8.94
C TYR A 458 -3.41 -23.55 -8.84
N LYS A 459 -4.39 -23.07 -8.12
CA LYS A 459 -5.73 -23.67 -8.08
C LYS A 459 -6.36 -23.66 -9.48
N PRO A 460 -7.23 -24.63 -9.79
CA PRO A 460 -8.03 -24.55 -11.01
C PRO A 460 -8.84 -23.26 -11.05
N CYS A 461 -8.94 -22.67 -12.23
CA CYS A 461 -9.78 -21.51 -12.44
C CYS A 461 -10.52 -21.60 -13.76
N SER A 462 -11.73 -21.07 -13.81
CA SER A 462 -12.54 -21.06 -15.00
C SER A 462 -13.34 -19.78 -15.13
N LYS A 463 -13.68 -19.43 -16.36
CA LYS A 463 -14.61 -18.36 -16.69
C LYS A 463 -15.51 -18.83 -17.80
N THR A 464 -16.81 -18.57 -17.65
CA THR A 464 -17.80 -18.91 -18.68
C THR A 464 -18.32 -17.64 -19.33
N ILE A 465 -18.38 -17.65 -20.64
CA ILE A 465 -18.88 -16.57 -21.48
C ILE A 465 -20.01 -17.11 -22.34
N THR A 466 -21.15 -16.48 -22.29
CA THR A 466 -22.31 -16.83 -23.11
C THR A 466 -22.23 -16.15 -24.47
N VAL A 467 -22.35 -16.91 -25.53
CA VAL A 467 -22.39 -16.39 -26.90
C VAL A 467 -23.75 -16.71 -27.52
N LYS A 468 -24.47 -15.65 -27.87
CA LYS A 468 -25.75 -15.73 -28.59
C LYS A 468 -25.53 -15.45 -30.05
N VAL A 469 -25.81 -16.39 -30.91
CA VAL A 469 -25.67 -16.26 -32.34
C VAL A 469 -27.03 -15.99 -32.99
N ARG A 470 -27.13 -14.90 -33.70
CA ARG A 470 -28.37 -14.45 -34.32
C ARG A 470 -28.15 -14.13 -35.80
N LYS A 471 -29.18 -14.28 -36.60
CA LYS A 471 -29.18 -13.73 -37.96
C LYS A 471 -29.26 -12.19 -37.87
N PRO A 472 -28.61 -11.47 -38.76
CA PRO A 472 -28.82 -10.02 -38.84
C PRO A 472 -30.29 -9.75 -39.14
N GLN A 473 -30.82 -8.80 -38.46
CA GLN A 473 -32.18 -8.37 -38.73
C GLN A 473 -32.16 -7.44 -39.92
N SER A 474 -33.01 -7.73 -40.89
CA SER A 474 -33.26 -6.83 -41.99
C SER A 474 -34.65 -6.24 -41.85
N ILE A 475 -34.75 -4.93 -41.93
CA ILE A 475 -36.01 -4.25 -42.04
C ILE A 475 -36.39 -4.27 -43.55
N GLN A 476 -37.53 -4.87 -43.87
CA GLN A 476 -38.10 -4.77 -45.18
C GLN A 476 -39.21 -3.72 -45.17
N VAL A 477 -39.05 -2.70 -45.98
CA VAL A 477 -40.06 -1.66 -46.16
C VAL A 477 -40.85 -2.03 -47.44
N LYS A 478 -42.10 -2.35 -47.27
CA LYS A 478 -42.97 -2.76 -48.39
C LYS A 478 -43.29 -1.61 -49.34
N SER A 479 -43.29 -0.36 -48.88
CA SER A 479 -43.52 0.81 -49.72
C SER A 479 -42.20 1.39 -50.20
N LYS A 480 -41.98 1.41 -51.50
CA LYS A 480 -40.84 2.07 -52.13
C LYS A 480 -41.10 3.54 -52.47
N LYS A 481 -42.30 4.06 -52.16
CA LYS A 481 -42.67 5.43 -52.48
C LYS A 481 -42.03 6.39 -51.49
N THR A 482 -41.13 7.23 -51.94
CA THR A 482 -40.34 8.19 -51.13
C THR A 482 -40.95 9.57 -51.04
N GLN A 483 -41.92 9.88 -51.89
CA GLN A 483 -42.65 11.13 -51.92
C GLN A 483 -44.15 10.88 -52.02
N TYR A 484 -44.91 11.74 -51.35
CA TYR A 484 -46.37 11.71 -51.37
C TYR A 484 -46.87 13.16 -51.52
N ASN A 485 -47.88 13.34 -52.36
CA ASN A 485 -48.55 14.62 -52.50
C ASN A 485 -49.23 15.00 -51.18
N TYR A 486 -49.11 16.25 -50.77
CA TYR A 486 -49.72 16.75 -49.54
C TYR A 486 -51.27 16.67 -49.64
N LYS A 487 -51.87 16.04 -48.64
CA LYS A 487 -53.28 16.11 -48.37
C LYS A 487 -53.48 15.91 -46.87
N LYS A 488 -53.93 16.98 -46.17
CA LYS A 488 -54.14 16.94 -44.74
C LYS A 488 -55.05 15.81 -44.30
N GLY A 489 -54.72 15.13 -43.20
CA GLY A 489 -55.54 14.04 -42.63
C GLY A 489 -55.37 12.70 -43.32
N VAL A 490 -54.62 12.58 -44.41
CA VAL A 490 -54.42 11.29 -45.06
C VAL A 490 -53.57 10.38 -44.21
N LYS A 491 -54.10 9.20 -43.92
CA LYS A 491 -53.44 8.12 -43.22
C LYS A 491 -52.81 7.14 -44.19
N ARG A 492 -51.54 6.86 -44.01
CA ARG A 492 -50.79 5.87 -44.79
C ARG A 492 -50.08 4.89 -43.84
N SER A 493 -49.59 3.81 -44.33
CA SER A 493 -48.82 2.88 -43.55
C SER A 493 -47.46 2.63 -44.20
N ILE A 494 -46.39 2.77 -43.41
CA ILE A 494 -45.09 2.28 -43.76
C ILE A 494 -45.09 0.77 -43.45
N GLY A 495 -45.43 -0.04 -44.43
CA GLY A 495 -45.37 -1.49 -44.24
C GLY A 495 -43.93 -1.93 -44.08
N ALA A 496 -43.45 -1.93 -42.83
CA ALA A 496 -42.14 -2.46 -42.52
C ALA A 496 -42.26 -3.72 -41.67
N SER A 497 -41.42 -4.66 -41.90
CA SER A 497 -41.30 -5.87 -41.07
C SER A 497 -39.84 -6.16 -40.80
N ALA A 498 -39.54 -6.57 -39.56
CA ALA A 498 -38.23 -7.09 -39.22
C ALA A 498 -38.23 -8.61 -39.31
N LYS A 499 -37.23 -9.15 -39.98
CA LYS A 499 -37.07 -10.61 -40.06
C LYS A 499 -36.70 -11.11 -38.66
N GLY A 500 -37.53 -11.98 -38.07
CA GLY A 500 -37.28 -12.55 -36.73
C GLY A 500 -38.24 -12.06 -35.60
N GLY A 501 -39.33 -11.37 -35.96
CA GLY A 501 -40.39 -11.04 -35.00
C GLY A 501 -40.07 -9.93 -34.01
N VAL A 502 -39.09 -9.11 -34.32
CA VAL A 502 -38.69 -7.99 -33.44
C VAL A 502 -39.65 -6.82 -33.63
N ARG A 503 -40.00 -6.20 -32.53
CA ARG A 503 -40.86 -5.01 -32.51
C ARG A 503 -40.08 -3.82 -33.13
N LEU A 504 -40.63 -3.25 -34.18
CA LEU A 504 -40.10 -2.05 -34.81
C LEU A 504 -40.56 -0.80 -34.02
N THR A 505 -39.69 0.17 -33.87
CA THR A 505 -40.01 1.52 -33.43
C THR A 505 -39.94 2.45 -34.63
N TYR A 506 -40.88 3.38 -34.69
CA TYR A 506 -40.97 4.35 -35.76
C TYR A 506 -40.87 5.76 -35.17
N SER A 507 -40.12 6.63 -35.82
CA SER A 507 -40.00 8.03 -35.46
C SER A 507 -40.10 8.95 -36.67
N SER A 508 -40.56 10.15 -36.46
CA SER A 508 -40.56 11.21 -37.47
C SER A 508 -39.55 12.28 -37.08
N SER A 509 -38.74 12.73 -38.02
CA SER A 509 -37.83 13.88 -37.82
C SER A 509 -38.59 15.22 -37.65
N ASN A 510 -39.83 15.27 -38.11
CA ASN A 510 -40.71 16.45 -37.89
C ASN A 510 -42.14 16.01 -37.52
N PRO A 511 -42.43 15.78 -36.25
CA PRO A 511 -43.76 15.30 -35.81
C PRO A 511 -44.88 16.34 -35.99
N LYS A 512 -44.54 17.60 -36.23
CA LYS A 512 -45.51 18.69 -36.55
C LYS A 512 -46.07 18.57 -37.96
N VAL A 513 -45.30 17.99 -38.86
CA VAL A 513 -45.70 17.80 -40.27
C VAL A 513 -46.25 16.40 -40.50
N ILE A 514 -45.56 15.38 -39.96
CA ILE A 514 -45.97 14.01 -40.08
C ILE A 514 -45.83 13.33 -38.71
N SER A 515 -46.91 12.75 -38.22
CA SER A 515 -46.82 11.86 -37.05
C SER A 515 -46.82 10.40 -37.48
N VAL A 516 -46.10 9.56 -36.75
CA VAL A 516 -46.01 8.14 -36.98
C VAL A 516 -46.41 7.36 -35.72
N ALA A 517 -47.30 6.43 -35.83
CA ALA A 517 -47.74 5.58 -34.74
C ALA A 517 -46.81 4.34 -34.63
N ASN A 518 -46.83 3.69 -33.45
CA ASN A 518 -46.01 2.51 -33.15
C ASN A 518 -46.24 1.30 -34.12
N ASN A 519 -47.29 1.31 -34.88
CA ASN A 519 -47.61 0.31 -35.91
C ASN A 519 -47.17 0.77 -37.32
N GLY A 520 -46.41 1.85 -37.46
CA GLY A 520 -45.97 2.40 -38.74
C GLY A 520 -47.02 3.20 -39.51
N LYS A 521 -48.20 3.45 -38.92
CA LYS A 521 -49.23 4.31 -39.51
C LYS A 521 -48.80 5.76 -39.43
N ILE A 522 -48.67 6.43 -40.57
CA ILE A 522 -48.37 7.87 -40.67
C ILE A 522 -49.61 8.68 -40.89
N THR A 523 -49.65 9.85 -40.32
CA THR A 523 -50.70 10.85 -40.54
C THR A 523 -50.04 12.18 -40.92
N ILE A 524 -50.45 12.75 -42.05
CA ILE A 524 -50.00 14.07 -42.50
C ILE A 524 -50.89 15.08 -41.75
N LYS A 525 -50.30 16.04 -41.04
CA LYS A 525 -50.98 17.06 -40.21
C LYS A 525 -51.24 18.33 -40.98
#